data_5ddacabe35a3ecd6d277d2ce7a6d6cd5
#
_entry.id   5ddacabe35a3ecd6d277d2ce7a6d6cd5
#
_cell.length_a   1.000
_cell.length_b   1.000
_cell.length_c   1.000
_cell.angle_alpha   90.00
_cell.angle_beta   90.00
_cell.angle_gamma   90.00
#
_symmetry.space_group_name_H-M   'P 1'
#
loop_
_entity.id
_entity.type
_entity.pdbx_description
1 polymer ?
#
loop_
_entity_poly.entity_id
_entity_poly.type
_entity_poly.pdbx_seq_one_letter_code
_entity_poly.pdbx_strand_id
1 'polypeptide(L)'
;MKKVILSLVLAFTVFSLSAQSNNYEKTMAELVAQIEQVIPPNLHQPLTNKMERIAAAETEQWLPNYWVAFCYTSDSFKKGNPAERDQLLDIADEYMKKAELLAKEKNSEIAVLKAQMASARMSIDPMNRFQKYGGIFQNALTSAIDYDSGNPRAYYLLATNAYFTPENFGGGHAKAKPLFETALEKFNNFKSESKMHPNWGFYESTYFLSEINK
;
A
#
# COMPACT_ATOMS: atom_id res chain seq x y z
N MET A 1 42.19 -31.30 11.11
CA MET A 1 42.19 -30.09 10.29
C MET A 1 40.94 -29.92 9.41
N LYS A 2 40.46 -30.94 8.68
CA LYS A 2 39.24 -30.83 7.83
C LYS A 2 37.95 -30.45 8.59
N LYS A 3 37.72 -30.92 9.82
CA LYS A 3 36.54 -30.62 10.64
C LYS A 3 36.50 -29.15 11.15
N VAL A 4 37.67 -28.55 11.43
CA VAL A 4 37.80 -27.18 11.92
C VAL A 4 37.54 -26.17 10.76
N ILE A 5 37.99 -26.50 9.54
CA ILE A 5 37.76 -25.67 8.35
C ILE A 5 36.27 -25.65 8.00
N LEU A 6 35.56 -26.79 8.11
CA LEU A 6 34.12 -26.86 7.83
C LEU A 6 33.31 -26.03 8.84
N SER A 7 33.68 -26.03 10.12
CA SER A 7 33.02 -25.22 11.16
C SER A 7 33.26 -23.72 10.98
N LEU A 8 34.44 -23.30 10.50
CA LEU A 8 34.72 -21.88 10.20
C LEU A 8 33.94 -21.37 8.98
N VAL A 9 33.80 -22.19 7.93
CA VAL A 9 33.01 -21.82 6.74
C VAL A 9 31.54 -21.66 7.09
N LEU A 10 30.97 -22.56 7.93
CA LEU A 10 29.57 -22.46 8.38
C LEU A 10 29.32 -21.22 9.24
N ALA A 11 30.27 -20.88 10.14
CA ALA A 11 30.16 -19.65 10.95
C ALA A 11 30.20 -18.38 10.11
N PHE A 12 31.04 -18.33 9.06
CA PHE A 12 31.16 -17.18 8.18
C PHE A 12 29.90 -16.94 7.32
N THR A 13 29.23 -18.01 6.87
CA THR A 13 27.98 -17.92 6.12
C THR A 13 26.81 -17.42 6.97
N VAL A 14 26.72 -17.83 8.23
CA VAL A 14 25.67 -17.37 9.16
C VAL A 14 25.85 -15.89 9.50
N PHE A 15 27.09 -15.42 9.70
CA PHE A 15 27.37 -14.00 9.95
C PHE A 15 27.05 -13.11 8.74
N SER A 16 27.32 -13.57 7.52
CA SER A 16 27.02 -12.82 6.30
C SER A 16 25.53 -12.69 6.07
N LEU A 17 24.74 -13.74 6.29
CA LEU A 17 23.28 -13.73 6.19
C LEU A 17 22.63 -12.77 7.22
N SER A 18 23.09 -12.79 8.45
CA SER A 18 22.58 -11.90 9.51
C SER A 18 22.90 -10.42 9.24
N ALA A 19 24.09 -10.12 8.71
CA ALA A 19 24.49 -8.76 8.37
C ALA A 19 23.70 -8.22 7.16
N GLN A 20 23.40 -9.06 6.18
CA GLN A 20 22.60 -8.71 5.00
C GLN A 20 21.15 -8.45 5.38
N SER A 21 20.54 -9.31 6.21
CA SER A 21 19.18 -9.13 6.72
C SER A 21 19.03 -7.81 7.49
N ASN A 22 19.98 -7.51 8.38
CA ASN A 22 19.94 -6.28 9.20
C ASN A 22 20.09 -5.00 8.34
N ASN A 23 20.88 -5.06 7.28
CA ASN A 23 21.04 -3.94 6.34
C ASN A 23 19.77 -3.74 5.48
N TYR A 24 19.13 -4.83 5.03
CA TYR A 24 17.87 -4.81 4.30
C TYR A 24 16.76 -4.15 5.14
N GLU A 25 16.52 -4.65 6.36
CA GLU A 25 15.47 -4.13 7.24
C GLU A 25 15.65 -2.64 7.55
N LYS A 26 16.87 -2.22 7.85
CA LYS A 26 17.19 -0.81 8.10
C LYS A 26 16.92 0.06 6.87
N THR A 27 17.44 -0.34 5.71
CA THR A 27 17.28 0.41 4.46
C THR A 27 15.82 0.50 4.05
N MET A 28 15.06 -0.60 4.17
CA MET A 28 13.62 -0.63 3.92
C MET A 28 12.86 0.31 4.85
N ALA A 29 13.10 0.22 6.16
CA ALA A 29 12.41 1.06 7.15
C ALA A 29 12.66 2.56 6.91
N GLU A 30 13.90 2.94 6.60
CA GLU A 30 14.25 4.32 6.27
C GLU A 30 13.57 4.81 4.98
N LEU A 31 13.49 3.96 3.97
CA LEU A 31 12.86 4.29 2.70
C LEU A 31 11.34 4.37 2.82
N VAL A 32 10.72 3.43 3.53
CA VAL A 32 9.27 3.42 3.82
C VAL A 32 8.86 4.69 4.56
N ALA A 33 9.59 5.08 5.61
CA ALA A 33 9.33 6.33 6.33
C ALA A 33 9.38 7.57 5.43
N GLN A 34 10.28 7.60 4.42
CA GLN A 34 10.33 8.68 3.45
C GLN A 34 9.15 8.64 2.48
N ILE A 35 8.74 7.44 2.02
CA ILE A 35 7.58 7.26 1.11
C ILE A 35 6.30 7.75 1.78
N GLU A 36 6.05 7.37 3.02
CA GLU A 36 4.85 7.76 3.78
C GLU A 36 4.78 9.27 4.09
N GLN A 37 5.89 9.99 3.96
CA GLN A 37 5.97 11.44 4.17
C GLN A 37 5.80 12.26 2.89
N VAL A 38 5.65 11.62 1.73
CA VAL A 38 5.46 12.34 0.46
C VAL A 38 4.08 12.99 0.40
N ILE A 39 4.06 14.32 0.49
CA ILE A 39 2.85 15.13 0.45
C ILE A 39 2.60 15.63 -0.99
N PRO A 40 1.34 15.58 -1.49
CA PRO A 40 1.00 16.18 -2.78
C PRO A 40 1.39 17.68 -2.86
N PRO A 41 1.83 18.19 -4.02
CA PRO A 41 1.84 17.53 -5.35
C PRO A 41 3.10 16.70 -5.64
N ASN A 42 4.01 16.53 -4.69
CA ASN A 42 5.26 15.80 -4.90
C ASN A 42 5.00 14.35 -5.33
N LEU A 43 5.86 13.83 -6.21
CA LEU A 43 5.82 12.46 -6.67
C LEU A 43 6.79 11.60 -5.88
N HIS A 44 6.50 10.31 -5.81
CA HIS A 44 7.37 9.33 -5.15
C HIS A 44 8.60 8.94 -6.01
N GLN A 45 8.67 9.37 -7.28
CA GLN A 45 9.61 8.84 -8.28
C GLN A 45 11.06 8.60 -7.80
N PRO A 46 11.74 9.54 -7.08
CA PRO A 46 13.11 9.27 -6.61
C PRO A 46 13.19 8.14 -5.58
N LEU A 47 12.13 7.97 -4.77
CA LEU A 47 12.03 6.92 -3.75
C LEU A 47 11.62 5.60 -4.40
N THR A 48 10.69 5.65 -5.37
CA THR A 48 10.26 4.50 -6.16
C THR A 48 11.43 3.84 -6.86
N ASN A 49 12.32 4.62 -7.52
CA ASN A 49 13.52 4.10 -8.18
C ASN A 49 14.48 3.39 -7.20
N LYS A 50 14.52 3.81 -5.94
CA LYS A 50 15.29 3.12 -4.90
C LYS A 50 14.61 1.81 -4.50
N MET A 51 13.29 1.85 -4.32
CA MET A 51 12.50 0.67 -3.94
C MET A 51 12.52 -0.40 -5.02
N GLU A 52 12.48 -0.02 -6.30
CA GLU A 52 12.62 -0.94 -7.44
C GLU A 52 13.95 -1.70 -7.41
N ARG A 53 15.04 -1.02 -7.05
CA ARG A 53 16.36 -1.67 -6.90
C ARG A 53 16.35 -2.69 -5.76
N ILE A 54 15.67 -2.37 -4.65
CA ILE A 54 15.52 -3.32 -3.54
C ILE A 54 14.65 -4.50 -3.98
N ALA A 55 13.53 -4.25 -4.66
CA ALA A 55 12.66 -5.30 -5.18
C ALA A 55 13.37 -6.25 -6.17
N ALA A 56 14.31 -5.73 -6.95
CA ALA A 56 15.11 -6.51 -7.87
C ALA A 56 16.20 -7.34 -7.16
N ALA A 57 16.71 -6.87 -6.02
CA ALA A 57 17.74 -7.56 -5.24
C ALA A 57 17.14 -8.59 -4.28
N GLU A 58 16.00 -8.29 -3.66
CA GLU A 58 15.33 -9.09 -2.62
C GLU A 58 14.15 -9.87 -3.23
N THR A 59 14.48 -10.84 -4.08
CA THR A 59 13.51 -11.55 -4.94
C THR A 59 12.50 -12.41 -4.20
N GLU A 60 12.74 -12.74 -2.93
CA GLU A 60 11.85 -13.54 -2.08
C GLU A 60 10.95 -12.68 -1.16
N GLN A 61 11.14 -11.34 -1.18
CA GLN A 61 10.42 -10.41 -0.31
C GLN A 61 9.25 -9.75 -1.04
N TRP A 62 8.04 -9.80 -0.43
CA TRP A 62 6.85 -9.19 -1.02
C TRP A 62 6.78 -7.67 -0.78
N LEU A 63 7.27 -7.18 0.37
CA LEU A 63 7.16 -5.78 0.78
C LEU A 63 7.78 -4.78 -0.21
N PRO A 64 8.98 -4.99 -0.79
CA PRO A 64 9.51 -4.06 -1.77
C PRO A 64 8.60 -3.91 -3.00
N ASN A 65 8.03 -5.01 -3.49
CA ASN A 65 7.10 -4.98 -4.62
C ASN A 65 5.78 -4.27 -4.25
N TYR A 66 5.25 -4.49 -3.04
CA TYR A 66 4.10 -3.75 -2.51
C TYR A 66 4.34 -2.24 -2.53
N TRP A 67 5.48 -1.78 -2.00
CA TRP A 67 5.79 -0.36 -1.93
C TRP A 67 6.02 0.29 -3.29
N VAL A 68 6.58 -0.43 -4.27
CA VAL A 68 6.65 0.06 -5.64
C VAL A 68 5.24 0.25 -6.21
N ALA A 69 4.38 -0.76 -6.08
CA ALA A 69 2.98 -0.68 -6.52
C ALA A 69 2.21 0.46 -5.83
N PHE A 70 2.41 0.66 -4.52
CA PHE A 70 1.85 1.77 -3.76
C PHE A 70 2.28 3.14 -4.32
N CYS A 71 3.57 3.33 -4.57
CA CYS A 71 4.11 4.59 -5.09
C CYS A 71 3.50 4.95 -6.45
N TYR A 72 3.49 4.00 -7.40
CA TYR A 72 2.89 4.22 -8.72
C TYR A 72 1.39 4.47 -8.64
N THR A 73 0.67 3.74 -7.79
CA THR A 73 -0.76 3.95 -7.55
C THR A 73 -1.03 5.35 -6.99
N SER A 74 -0.29 5.76 -5.97
CA SER A 74 -0.41 7.07 -5.33
C SER A 74 -0.07 8.21 -6.30
N ASP A 75 0.96 8.04 -7.13
CA ASP A 75 1.36 9.04 -8.11
C ASP A 75 0.36 9.14 -9.27
N SER A 76 -0.39 8.07 -9.57
CA SER A 76 -1.45 8.12 -10.58
C SER A 76 -2.57 9.11 -10.24
N PHE A 77 -2.90 9.28 -8.95
CA PHE A 77 -3.89 10.27 -8.53
C PHE A 77 -3.43 11.71 -8.72
N LYS A 78 -2.12 11.95 -8.82
CA LYS A 78 -1.52 13.29 -8.95
C LYS A 78 -1.35 13.72 -10.40
N LYS A 79 -1.57 12.84 -11.38
CA LYS A 79 -1.48 13.14 -12.80
C LYS A 79 -2.81 13.62 -13.35
N GLY A 80 -2.77 14.65 -14.21
CA GLY A 80 -3.96 15.16 -14.90
C GLY A 80 -4.34 14.37 -16.16
N ASN A 81 -3.36 13.72 -16.81
CA ASN A 81 -3.59 13.01 -18.07
C ASN A 81 -4.08 11.57 -17.80
N PRO A 82 -5.28 11.16 -18.30
CA PRO A 82 -5.79 9.80 -18.15
C PRO A 82 -4.85 8.71 -18.63
N ALA A 83 -4.19 8.90 -19.77
CA ALA A 83 -3.28 7.90 -20.33
C ALA A 83 -2.02 7.72 -19.46
N GLU A 84 -1.45 8.82 -18.93
CA GLU A 84 -0.33 8.73 -17.97
C GLU A 84 -0.75 8.01 -16.69
N ARG A 85 -1.97 8.26 -16.20
CA ARG A 85 -2.51 7.57 -15.03
C ARG A 85 -2.62 6.07 -15.27
N ASP A 86 -3.16 5.65 -16.41
CA ASP A 86 -3.24 4.24 -16.78
C ASP A 86 -1.86 3.60 -16.90
N GLN A 87 -0.88 4.26 -17.51
CA GLN A 87 0.49 3.75 -17.61
C GLN A 87 1.13 3.51 -16.22
N LEU A 88 0.96 4.44 -15.28
CA LEU A 88 1.45 4.23 -13.91
C LEU A 88 0.77 3.04 -13.23
N LEU A 89 -0.55 2.89 -13.43
CA LEU A 89 -1.31 1.79 -12.86
C LEU A 89 -0.98 0.44 -13.53
N ASP A 90 -0.61 0.43 -14.82
CA ASP A 90 -0.12 -0.79 -15.48
C ASP A 90 1.20 -1.26 -14.87
N ILE A 91 2.12 -0.34 -14.58
CA ILE A 91 3.36 -0.65 -13.86
C ILE A 91 3.04 -1.15 -12.44
N ALA A 92 2.13 -0.48 -11.72
CA ALA A 92 1.70 -0.90 -10.39
C ALA A 92 1.13 -2.33 -10.40
N ASP A 93 0.32 -2.69 -11.42
CA ASP A 93 -0.24 -4.04 -11.57
C ASP A 93 0.85 -5.13 -11.68
N GLU A 94 1.96 -4.85 -12.38
CA GLU A 94 3.07 -5.81 -12.51
C GLU A 94 3.78 -6.05 -11.17
N TYR A 95 4.04 -5.00 -10.40
CA TYR A 95 4.64 -5.14 -9.06
C TYR A 95 3.66 -5.77 -8.06
N MET A 96 2.37 -5.44 -8.17
CA MET A 96 1.33 -6.02 -7.33
C MET A 96 1.21 -7.53 -7.50
N LYS A 97 1.23 -8.03 -8.75
CA LYS A 97 1.25 -9.47 -9.05
C LYS A 97 2.44 -10.17 -8.39
N LYS A 98 3.63 -9.56 -8.43
CA LYS A 98 4.82 -10.10 -7.75
C LYS A 98 4.65 -10.11 -6.23
N ALA A 99 4.15 -9.03 -5.65
CA ALA A 99 3.89 -8.95 -4.21
C ALA A 99 2.90 -10.04 -3.77
N GLU A 100 1.80 -10.22 -4.50
CA GLU A 100 0.78 -11.24 -4.21
C GLU A 100 1.34 -12.66 -4.28
N LEU A 101 2.16 -12.95 -5.31
CA LEU A 101 2.81 -14.27 -5.46
C LEU A 101 3.78 -14.56 -4.30
N LEU A 102 4.55 -13.56 -3.87
CA LEU A 102 5.56 -13.71 -2.84
C LEU A 102 4.98 -13.71 -1.42
N ALA A 103 3.85 -13.07 -1.18
CA ALA A 103 3.18 -13.07 0.12
C ALA A 103 2.66 -14.47 0.54
N LYS A 104 2.46 -15.40 -0.40
CA LYS A 104 2.12 -16.83 -0.22
C LYS A 104 0.80 -17.13 0.51
N GLU A 105 0.28 -16.20 1.29
CA GLU A 105 -0.91 -16.35 2.13
C GLU A 105 -1.89 -15.20 1.90
N LYS A 106 -3.08 -15.35 2.48
CA LYS A 106 -4.08 -14.28 2.52
C LYS A 106 -3.51 -13.10 3.29
N ASN A 107 -3.36 -11.95 2.60
CA ASN A 107 -2.70 -10.78 3.15
C ASN A 107 -3.61 -9.56 3.01
N SER A 108 -4.02 -8.99 4.15
CA SER A 108 -4.92 -7.84 4.21
C SER A 108 -4.32 -6.59 3.53
N GLU A 109 -3.01 -6.35 3.66
CA GLU A 109 -2.35 -5.20 3.02
C GLU A 109 -2.34 -5.31 1.49
N ILE A 110 -2.11 -6.51 0.98
CA ILE A 110 -2.23 -6.80 -0.47
C ILE A 110 -3.66 -6.51 -0.95
N ALA A 111 -4.67 -6.96 -0.21
CA ALA A 111 -6.07 -6.73 -0.57
C ALA A 111 -6.45 -5.24 -0.50
N VAL A 112 -5.97 -4.50 0.52
CA VAL A 112 -6.14 -3.05 0.63
C VAL A 112 -5.52 -2.33 -0.57
N LEU A 113 -4.30 -2.65 -0.96
CA LEU A 113 -3.65 -1.99 -2.08
C LEU A 113 -4.35 -2.32 -3.42
N LYS A 114 -4.85 -3.55 -3.60
CA LYS A 114 -5.70 -3.90 -4.76
C LYS A 114 -6.97 -3.04 -4.82
N ALA A 115 -7.60 -2.78 -3.67
CA ALA A 115 -8.75 -1.87 -3.61
C ALA A 115 -8.35 -0.43 -3.98
N GLN A 116 -7.23 0.07 -3.47
CA GLN A 116 -6.73 1.41 -3.81
C GLN A 116 -6.43 1.54 -5.32
N MET A 117 -5.81 0.53 -5.93
CA MET A 117 -5.56 0.48 -7.37
C MET A 117 -6.85 0.48 -8.18
N ALA A 118 -7.88 -0.29 -7.75
CA ALA A 118 -9.18 -0.29 -8.40
C ALA A 118 -9.88 1.08 -8.28
N SER A 119 -9.79 1.74 -7.14
CA SER A 119 -10.26 3.12 -6.93
C SER A 119 -9.53 4.09 -7.86
N ALA A 120 -8.23 3.98 -8.00
CA ALA A 120 -7.43 4.81 -8.89
C ALA A 120 -7.85 4.63 -10.37
N ARG A 121 -8.04 3.40 -10.83
CA ARG A 121 -8.55 3.11 -12.17
C ARG A 121 -9.96 3.69 -12.40
N MET A 122 -10.85 3.51 -11.42
CA MET A 122 -12.21 4.03 -11.48
C MET A 122 -12.24 5.55 -11.54
N SER A 123 -11.40 6.24 -10.79
CA SER A 123 -11.35 7.70 -10.70
C SER A 123 -10.85 8.40 -11.98
N ILE A 124 -10.30 7.66 -12.95
CA ILE A 124 -9.90 8.22 -14.26
C ILE A 124 -11.12 8.57 -15.12
N ASP A 125 -12.14 7.72 -15.11
CA ASP A 125 -13.41 7.90 -15.81
C ASP A 125 -14.50 7.16 -15.04
N PRO A 126 -15.08 7.77 -13.98
CA PRO A 126 -16.00 7.10 -13.09
C PRO A 126 -17.23 6.52 -13.82
N MET A 127 -17.79 7.26 -14.78
CA MET A 127 -19.02 6.84 -15.47
C MET A 127 -18.83 5.56 -16.29
N ASN A 128 -17.70 5.43 -16.98
CA ASN A 128 -17.46 4.29 -17.85
C ASN A 128 -16.73 3.14 -17.13
N ARG A 129 -16.02 3.43 -16.02
CA ARG A 129 -15.18 2.45 -15.33
C ARG A 129 -15.79 1.87 -14.06
N PHE A 130 -16.84 2.48 -13.51
CA PHE A 130 -17.49 2.01 -12.29
C PHE A 130 -17.95 0.56 -12.37
N GLN A 131 -18.58 0.15 -13.47
CA GLN A 131 -19.09 -1.21 -13.62
C GLN A 131 -17.98 -2.27 -13.48
N LYS A 132 -16.78 -2.00 -14.02
CA LYS A 132 -15.65 -2.92 -13.95
C LYS A 132 -14.92 -2.83 -12.61
N TYR A 133 -14.50 -1.62 -12.22
CA TYR A 133 -13.57 -1.45 -11.10
C TYR A 133 -14.29 -1.32 -9.75
N GLY A 134 -15.58 -0.95 -9.71
CA GLY A 134 -16.36 -0.91 -8.48
C GLY A 134 -16.53 -2.29 -7.84
N GLY A 135 -16.77 -3.32 -8.65
CA GLY A 135 -16.82 -4.71 -8.17
C GLY A 135 -15.45 -5.20 -7.66
N ILE A 136 -14.36 -4.86 -8.36
CA ILE A 136 -13.00 -5.21 -7.94
C ILE A 136 -12.66 -4.53 -6.61
N PHE A 137 -12.97 -3.23 -6.48
CA PHE A 137 -12.80 -2.47 -5.25
C PHE A 137 -13.53 -3.11 -4.06
N GLN A 138 -14.82 -3.39 -4.23
CA GLN A 138 -15.65 -3.97 -3.16
C GLN A 138 -15.16 -5.35 -2.73
N ASN A 139 -14.86 -6.23 -3.68
CA ASN A 139 -14.35 -7.57 -3.39
C ASN A 139 -13.00 -7.53 -2.67
N ALA A 140 -12.10 -6.62 -3.09
CA ALA A 140 -10.79 -6.47 -2.46
C ALA A 140 -10.92 -5.95 -1.02
N LEU A 141 -11.81 -4.98 -0.74
CA LEU A 141 -12.07 -4.50 0.62
C LEU A 141 -12.73 -5.57 1.50
N THR A 142 -13.67 -6.34 0.98
CA THR A 142 -14.26 -7.48 1.70
C THR A 142 -13.17 -8.46 2.08
N SER A 143 -12.30 -8.83 1.14
CA SER A 143 -11.16 -9.71 1.43
C SER A 143 -10.21 -9.12 2.46
N ALA A 144 -9.92 -7.80 2.39
CA ALA A 144 -9.04 -7.15 3.35
C ALA A 144 -9.58 -7.24 4.78
N ILE A 145 -10.88 -7.00 4.97
CA ILE A 145 -11.56 -7.06 6.27
C ILE A 145 -11.66 -8.51 6.77
N ASP A 146 -11.90 -9.47 5.87
CA ASP A 146 -11.97 -10.90 6.21
C ASP A 146 -10.58 -11.44 6.64
N TYR A 147 -9.50 -10.93 6.06
CA TYR A 147 -8.13 -11.35 6.42
C TYR A 147 -7.63 -10.68 7.69
N ASP A 148 -7.99 -9.39 7.90
CA ASP A 148 -7.72 -8.65 9.13
C ASP A 148 -8.77 -7.55 9.33
N SER A 149 -9.75 -7.81 10.18
CA SER A 149 -10.78 -6.84 10.53
C SER A 149 -10.25 -5.64 11.34
N GLY A 150 -9.02 -5.72 11.83
CA GLY A 150 -8.31 -4.65 12.52
C GLY A 150 -7.58 -3.69 11.59
N ASN A 151 -7.38 -4.04 10.31
CA ASN A 151 -6.64 -3.19 9.37
C ASN A 151 -7.37 -1.87 9.10
N PRO A 152 -6.83 -0.72 9.56
CA PRO A 152 -7.51 0.58 9.46
C PRO A 152 -7.64 1.08 8.02
N ARG A 153 -6.73 0.69 7.13
CA ARG A 153 -6.68 1.15 5.73
C ARG A 153 -7.86 0.67 4.91
N ALA A 154 -8.43 -0.50 5.23
CA ALA A 154 -9.66 -0.95 4.61
C ALA A 154 -10.84 0.01 4.89
N TYR A 155 -10.97 0.48 6.13
CA TYR A 155 -12.00 1.44 6.54
C TYR A 155 -11.73 2.84 6.00
N TYR A 156 -10.47 3.26 5.94
CA TYR A 156 -10.08 4.49 5.26
C TYR A 156 -10.50 4.50 3.78
N LEU A 157 -10.28 3.41 3.05
CA LEU A 157 -10.70 3.32 1.65
C LEU A 157 -12.23 3.29 1.50
N LEU A 158 -12.96 2.67 2.41
CA LEU A 158 -14.43 2.77 2.45
C LEU A 158 -14.88 4.22 2.65
N ALA A 159 -14.24 4.92 3.58
CA ALA A 159 -14.55 6.31 3.89
C ALA A 159 -14.26 7.26 2.71
N THR A 160 -13.09 7.12 2.07
CA THR A 160 -12.74 7.93 0.89
C THR A 160 -13.65 7.63 -0.29
N ASN A 161 -14.02 6.38 -0.51
CA ASN A 161 -14.99 6.04 -1.55
C ASN A 161 -16.35 6.71 -1.28
N ALA A 162 -16.84 6.69 -0.05
CA ALA A 162 -18.09 7.37 0.31
C ALA A 162 -17.95 8.89 0.16
N TYR A 163 -16.82 9.48 0.54
CA TYR A 163 -16.57 10.93 0.45
C TYR A 163 -16.60 11.44 -0.99
N PHE A 164 -15.98 10.74 -1.94
CA PHE A 164 -15.91 11.13 -3.35
C PHE A 164 -17.11 10.66 -4.18
N THR A 165 -17.96 9.79 -3.65
CA THR A 165 -19.21 9.40 -4.32
C THR A 165 -20.28 10.46 -4.06
N PRO A 166 -20.95 11.02 -5.08
CA PRO A 166 -22.04 11.95 -4.87
C PRO A 166 -23.22 11.36 -4.07
N GLU A 167 -23.94 12.20 -3.34
CA GLU A 167 -25.06 11.77 -2.47
C GLU A 167 -26.15 11.01 -3.23
N ASN A 168 -26.48 11.46 -4.44
CA ASN A 168 -27.46 10.79 -5.30
C ASN A 168 -27.04 9.38 -5.77
N PHE A 169 -25.76 9.03 -5.63
CA PHE A 169 -25.23 7.68 -5.83
C PHE A 169 -24.92 6.95 -4.51
N GLY A 170 -25.42 7.48 -3.40
CA GLY A 170 -25.33 6.83 -2.09
C GLY A 170 -24.01 7.10 -1.35
N GLY A 171 -23.28 8.16 -1.70
CA GLY A 171 -22.10 8.68 -1.00
C GLY A 171 -22.40 9.95 -0.20
N GLY A 172 -21.41 10.85 -0.17
CA GLY A 172 -21.47 12.17 0.46
C GLY A 172 -20.86 12.22 1.86
N HIS A 173 -20.70 13.44 2.37
CA HIS A 173 -20.02 13.72 3.64
C HIS A 173 -20.71 13.05 4.84
N ALA A 174 -22.06 13.06 4.89
CA ALA A 174 -22.82 12.44 5.96
C ALA A 174 -22.56 10.93 6.08
N LYS A 175 -22.33 10.25 4.96
CA LYS A 175 -21.99 8.82 4.92
C LYS A 175 -20.52 8.57 5.19
N ALA A 176 -19.63 9.45 4.73
CA ALA A 176 -18.19 9.31 4.89
C ALA A 176 -17.74 9.55 6.34
N LYS A 177 -18.36 10.49 7.05
CA LYS A 177 -17.97 10.88 8.42
C LYS A 177 -17.82 9.70 9.37
N PRO A 178 -18.84 8.87 9.63
CA PRO A 178 -18.73 7.75 10.57
C PRO A 178 -17.70 6.69 10.12
N LEU A 179 -17.45 6.57 8.81
CA LEU A 179 -16.44 5.65 8.29
C LEU A 179 -15.02 6.16 8.57
N PHE A 180 -14.76 7.47 8.46
CA PHE A 180 -13.48 8.05 8.87
C PHE A 180 -13.27 7.96 10.38
N GLU A 181 -14.32 8.18 11.19
CA GLU A 181 -14.25 8.01 12.65
C GLU A 181 -13.87 6.56 13.01
N THR A 182 -14.49 5.56 12.34
CA THR A 182 -14.13 4.14 12.49
C THR A 182 -12.70 3.86 12.05
N ALA A 183 -12.25 4.43 10.93
CA ALA A 183 -10.88 4.26 10.46
C ALA A 183 -9.88 4.80 11.49
N LEU A 184 -10.12 6.01 12.04
CA LEU A 184 -9.25 6.62 13.06
C LEU A 184 -9.22 5.84 14.37
N GLU A 185 -10.36 5.30 14.83
CA GLU A 185 -10.40 4.40 15.99
C GLU A 185 -9.50 3.18 15.76
N LYS A 186 -9.59 2.57 14.58
CA LYS A 186 -8.74 1.42 14.23
C LYS A 186 -7.27 1.81 14.10
N PHE A 187 -6.92 2.95 13.51
CA PHE A 187 -5.55 3.45 13.46
C PHE A 187 -4.95 3.64 14.85
N ASN A 188 -5.72 4.14 15.81
CA ASN A 188 -5.26 4.32 17.20
C ASN A 188 -4.92 2.99 17.90
N ASN A 189 -5.54 1.90 17.48
CA ASN A 189 -5.32 0.56 18.04
C ASN A 189 -4.37 -0.30 17.17
N PHE A 190 -4.07 0.14 15.94
CA PHE A 190 -3.24 -0.60 15.00
C PHE A 190 -1.77 -0.59 15.39
N LYS A 191 -1.16 -1.76 15.29
CA LYS A 191 0.29 -1.91 15.42
C LYS A 191 0.81 -2.59 14.17
N SER A 192 1.59 -1.86 13.40
CA SER A 192 2.29 -2.43 12.24
C SER A 192 3.23 -3.56 12.70
N GLU A 193 3.32 -4.63 11.93
CA GLU A 193 4.20 -5.78 12.21
C GLU A 193 5.68 -5.37 12.29
N SER A 194 6.08 -4.42 11.49
CA SER A 194 7.42 -3.82 11.54
C SER A 194 7.40 -2.42 10.91
N LYS A 195 8.54 -1.71 11.01
CA LYS A 195 8.73 -0.40 10.36
C LYS A 195 8.76 -0.47 8.81
N MET A 196 8.79 -1.66 8.24
CA MET A 196 8.72 -1.88 6.79
C MET A 196 7.29 -2.11 6.29
N HIS A 197 6.37 -2.50 7.19
CA HIS A 197 4.97 -2.73 6.86
C HIS A 197 4.20 -1.41 6.75
N PRO A 198 3.10 -1.38 5.96
CA PRO A 198 2.31 -0.18 5.74
C PRO A 198 1.76 0.43 7.02
N ASN A 199 1.85 1.77 7.10
CA ASN A 199 1.26 2.55 8.20
C ASN A 199 0.64 3.87 7.71
N TRP A 200 0.38 3.99 6.40
CA TRP A 200 -0.25 5.14 5.76
C TRP A 200 -1.77 5.20 6.02
N GLY A 201 -2.37 6.37 5.81
CA GLY A 201 -3.82 6.58 5.83
C GLY A 201 -4.36 7.31 7.07
N PHE A 202 -3.58 7.41 8.17
CA PHE A 202 -4.00 8.11 9.38
C PHE A 202 -4.15 9.62 9.16
N TYR A 203 -3.15 10.25 8.56
CA TYR A 203 -3.16 11.70 8.30
C TYR A 203 -4.25 12.09 7.30
N GLU A 204 -4.42 11.30 6.26
CA GLU A 204 -5.46 11.50 5.26
C GLU A 204 -6.86 11.34 5.88
N SER A 205 -7.07 10.35 6.73
CA SER A 205 -8.33 10.17 7.48
C SER A 205 -8.64 11.37 8.35
N THR A 206 -7.64 11.89 9.07
CA THR A 206 -7.77 13.08 9.91
C THR A 206 -8.08 14.32 9.06
N TYR A 207 -7.40 14.48 7.94
CA TYR A 207 -7.63 15.58 7.00
C TYR A 207 -9.06 15.57 6.47
N PHE A 208 -9.54 14.47 5.89
CA PHE A 208 -10.88 14.40 5.33
C PHE A 208 -11.96 14.60 6.40
N LEU A 209 -11.78 14.04 7.59
CA LEU A 209 -12.71 14.27 8.69
C LEU A 209 -12.76 15.75 9.10
N SER A 210 -11.63 16.45 9.08
CA SER A 210 -11.58 17.90 9.35
C SER A 210 -12.30 18.70 8.27
N GLU A 211 -12.18 18.30 6.99
CA GLU A 211 -12.91 18.96 5.89
C GLU A 211 -14.43 18.79 6.01
N ILE A 212 -14.89 17.61 6.44
CA ILE A 212 -16.33 17.34 6.65
C ILE A 212 -16.91 18.20 7.79
N ASN A 213 -16.10 18.55 8.78
CA ASN A 213 -16.55 19.29 9.97
C ASN A 213 -16.47 20.83 9.81
N LYS A 214 -16.03 21.35 8.66
CA LYS A 214 -16.05 22.78 8.31
C LYS A 214 -17.43 23.25 7.87
#